data_31b22fc5b4b97bd6cba847b7f491b41d
#
_entry.id   31b22fc5b4b97bd6cba847b7f491b41d
#
_cell.length_a   1.000
_cell.length_b   1.000
_cell.length_c   1.000
_cell.angle_alpha   90.00
_cell.angle_beta   90.00
_cell.angle_gamma   90.00
#
_symmetry.space_group_name_H-M   'P 1'
#
loop_
_entity.id
_entity.type
_entity.pdbx_description
1 polymer ?
#
loop_
_entity_poly.entity_id
_entity_poly.type
_entity_poly.pdbx_seq_one_letter_code
_entity_poly.pdbx_strand_id
1 'polypeptide(L)'
;LDTALMHDLYYSMKGRPFMLMESSPSFTNWQPISKQKRPGIAELAALQTVAHGSDSVLYFQWRASRGAEEKFHGAVVGHDGREDARPFRETVGVGQKLEVLSEIATVCREKQAAIVHDWENKWALEGSCGPRNAGMGYWDELKLHYNALAREGIAVEFVNQESDLTGYGLVVVPMVYLLTDAFAQKLCDFARNGGTVVVTYWTGVVDESDLCRLGDTPYGLTDLLGLRRAEIDGMYDGETCRCTPMDDSTLPETQASVLCEVASLNDTDPATPLSVYAEDYYANCPAVAVHPYGKGRAYYLASRFDEALYRAFYRAAVKEVGLNPAWPEALPDGVLAARRGTFVFVQNCNEHPVEVGGVALNRYGTA
;
A
#
# COMPACT_ATOMS: atom_id res chain seq x y z
N LEU A 1 3.85 -9.06 -0.01
CA LEU A 1 3.11 -7.78 -0.11
C LEU A 1 3.34 -7.08 -1.46
N ASP A 2 4.56 -6.98 -1.99
CA ASP A 2 4.82 -6.29 -3.27
C ASP A 2 4.00 -6.85 -4.43
N THR A 3 3.83 -8.17 -4.51
CA THR A 3 2.99 -8.80 -5.53
C THR A 3 1.51 -8.45 -5.36
N ALA A 4 1.02 -8.45 -4.13
CA ALA A 4 -0.35 -8.03 -3.80
C ALA A 4 -0.60 -6.57 -4.19
N LEU A 5 0.35 -5.67 -3.86
CA LEU A 5 0.31 -4.26 -4.26
C LEU A 5 0.18 -4.11 -5.78
N MET A 6 0.98 -4.86 -6.56
CA MET A 6 0.91 -4.80 -8.02
C MET A 6 -0.44 -5.28 -8.56
N HIS A 7 -1.02 -6.33 -7.96
CA HIS A 7 -2.35 -6.80 -8.35
C HIS A 7 -3.44 -5.77 -8.02
N ASP A 8 -3.35 -5.13 -6.85
CA ASP A 8 -4.27 -4.05 -6.47
C ASP A 8 -4.13 -2.82 -7.37
N LEU A 9 -2.91 -2.50 -7.81
CA LEU A 9 -2.68 -1.45 -8.79
C LEU A 9 -3.31 -1.80 -10.14
N TYR A 10 -3.14 -3.03 -10.65
CA TYR A 10 -3.77 -3.47 -11.91
C TYR A 10 -5.29 -3.45 -11.84
N TYR A 11 -5.86 -3.92 -10.72
CA TYR A 11 -7.30 -3.82 -10.48
C TYR A 11 -7.78 -2.36 -10.55
N SER A 12 -7.07 -1.48 -9.87
CA SER A 12 -7.43 -0.06 -9.72
C SER A 12 -7.43 0.71 -11.05
N MET A 13 -6.62 0.29 -12.05
CA MET A 13 -6.57 0.95 -13.37
C MET A 13 -7.94 1.10 -14.03
N LYS A 14 -8.89 0.18 -13.74
CA LYS A 14 -10.23 0.20 -14.32
C LYS A 14 -11.34 -0.05 -13.28
N GLY A 15 -11.01 -0.26 -12.01
CA GLY A 15 -11.96 -0.57 -10.94
C GLY A 15 -12.79 -1.83 -11.20
N ARG A 16 -12.22 -2.80 -11.89
CA ARG A 16 -12.89 -4.07 -12.26
C ARG A 16 -11.90 -5.21 -12.39
N PRO A 17 -12.37 -6.47 -12.34
CA PRO A 17 -11.53 -7.65 -12.49
C PRO A 17 -10.64 -7.60 -13.73
N PHE A 18 -9.42 -8.11 -13.58
CA PHE A 18 -8.42 -8.18 -14.63
C PHE A 18 -8.04 -9.63 -14.95
N MET A 19 -7.18 -9.85 -15.91
CA MET A 19 -6.63 -11.15 -16.26
C MET A 19 -5.11 -11.12 -16.02
N LEU A 20 -4.59 -12.05 -15.20
CA LEU A 20 -3.16 -12.27 -15.12
C LEU A 20 -2.72 -13.05 -16.37
N MET A 21 -2.20 -12.31 -17.35
CA MET A 21 -1.90 -12.85 -18.68
C MET A 21 -0.66 -13.72 -18.72
N GLU A 22 0.25 -13.57 -17.73
CA GLU A 22 1.46 -14.39 -17.67
C GLU A 22 1.86 -14.66 -16.21
N SER A 23 2.13 -15.91 -15.91
CA SER A 23 2.76 -16.38 -14.69
C SER A 23 3.65 -17.58 -14.99
N SER A 24 4.83 -17.65 -14.39
CA SER A 24 5.69 -18.82 -14.51
C SER A 24 5.19 -19.95 -13.59
N PRO A 25 5.01 -21.18 -14.07
CA PRO A 25 4.61 -22.31 -13.21
C PRO A 25 5.73 -22.77 -12.27
N SER A 26 6.99 -22.43 -12.54
CA SER A 26 8.12 -22.91 -11.70
C SER A 26 9.22 -21.86 -11.54
N PHE A 27 9.87 -21.40 -12.58
CA PHE A 27 10.94 -20.40 -12.55
C PHE A 27 11.05 -19.69 -13.89
N THR A 28 11.72 -18.56 -13.91
CA THR A 28 12.08 -17.81 -15.12
C THR A 28 13.54 -18.06 -15.45
N ASN A 29 13.95 -17.91 -16.70
CA ASN A 29 15.34 -18.15 -17.10
C ASN A 29 16.14 -16.87 -17.38
N TRP A 30 15.49 -15.72 -17.30
CA TRP A 30 16.08 -14.39 -17.60
C TRP A 30 16.55 -13.62 -16.35
N GLN A 31 16.34 -14.17 -15.17
CA GLN A 31 16.89 -13.60 -13.94
C GLN A 31 18.39 -13.93 -13.81
N PRO A 32 19.19 -13.08 -13.15
CA PRO A 32 20.60 -13.39 -12.86
C PRO A 32 20.76 -14.76 -12.16
N ILE A 33 19.81 -15.11 -11.28
CA ILE A 33 19.71 -16.42 -10.66
C ILE A 33 18.26 -16.88 -10.74
N SER A 34 17.99 -17.91 -11.54
CA SER A 34 16.65 -18.45 -11.75
C SER A 34 16.32 -19.49 -10.66
N LYS A 35 15.92 -19.02 -9.49
CA LYS A 35 15.59 -19.88 -8.35
C LYS A 35 14.22 -20.55 -8.56
N GLN A 36 14.19 -21.87 -8.41
CA GLN A 36 12.96 -22.65 -8.49
C GLN A 36 11.97 -22.25 -7.39
N LYS A 37 10.70 -22.02 -7.74
CA LYS A 37 9.62 -21.85 -6.76
C LYS A 37 9.55 -23.05 -5.83
N ARG A 38 9.46 -22.81 -4.55
CA ARG A 38 9.28 -23.89 -3.56
C ARG A 38 7.89 -24.51 -3.69
N PRO A 39 7.68 -25.76 -3.28
CA PRO A 39 6.36 -26.38 -3.26
C PRO A 39 5.33 -25.51 -2.53
N GLY A 40 4.18 -25.25 -3.16
CA GLY A 40 3.11 -24.40 -2.66
C GLY A 40 3.15 -22.94 -3.14
N ILE A 41 4.34 -22.38 -3.50
CA ILE A 41 4.43 -20.97 -3.93
C ILE A 41 3.63 -20.69 -5.21
N ALA A 42 3.58 -21.64 -6.15
CA ALA A 42 2.82 -21.46 -7.39
C ALA A 42 1.32 -21.33 -7.10
N GLU A 43 0.80 -22.15 -6.19
CA GLU A 43 -0.59 -22.09 -5.75
C GLU A 43 -0.86 -20.80 -4.94
N LEU A 44 -0.01 -20.48 -3.96
CA LEU A 44 -0.13 -19.24 -3.18
C LEU A 44 -0.21 -18.01 -4.10
N ALA A 45 0.68 -17.89 -5.08
CA ALA A 45 0.72 -16.77 -6.01
C ALA A 45 -0.54 -16.71 -6.89
N ALA A 46 -1.02 -17.87 -7.38
CA ALA A 46 -2.24 -17.94 -8.19
C ALA A 46 -3.47 -17.50 -7.39
N LEU A 47 -3.64 -18.02 -6.16
CA LEU A 47 -4.78 -17.67 -5.31
C LEU A 47 -4.70 -16.24 -4.79
N GLN A 48 -3.49 -15.69 -4.54
CA GLN A 48 -3.29 -14.28 -4.22
C GLN A 48 -3.78 -13.39 -5.36
N THR A 49 -3.39 -13.69 -6.59
CA THR A 49 -3.85 -12.95 -7.77
C THR A 49 -5.38 -12.90 -7.85
N VAL A 50 -6.04 -14.04 -7.62
CA VAL A 50 -7.52 -14.13 -7.65
C VAL A 50 -8.13 -13.35 -6.49
N ALA A 51 -7.59 -13.46 -5.28
CA ALA A 51 -8.04 -12.71 -4.12
C ALA A 51 -7.98 -11.18 -4.36
N HIS A 52 -6.96 -10.72 -5.10
CA HIS A 52 -6.71 -9.32 -5.46
C HIS A 52 -7.40 -8.87 -6.77
N GLY A 53 -8.30 -9.68 -7.33
CA GLY A 53 -9.21 -9.27 -8.40
C GLY A 53 -8.95 -9.84 -9.79
N SER A 54 -8.01 -10.78 -9.96
CA SER A 54 -7.87 -11.45 -11.25
C SER A 54 -8.91 -12.54 -11.46
N ASP A 55 -9.49 -12.62 -12.66
CA ASP A 55 -10.39 -13.70 -13.07
C ASP A 55 -9.66 -14.88 -13.73
N SER A 56 -8.33 -14.78 -13.87
CA SER A 56 -7.55 -15.83 -14.53
C SER A 56 -6.12 -15.89 -14.04
N VAL A 57 -5.51 -17.06 -14.23
CA VAL A 57 -4.07 -17.26 -14.10
C VAL A 57 -3.60 -18.00 -15.36
N LEU A 58 -2.90 -17.29 -16.24
CA LEU A 58 -2.34 -17.88 -17.47
C LEU A 58 -0.85 -18.12 -17.27
N TYR A 59 -0.39 -19.27 -17.76
CA TYR A 59 1.00 -19.69 -17.56
C TYR A 59 1.82 -19.56 -18.86
N PHE A 60 2.97 -18.94 -18.76
CA PHE A 60 4.04 -19.11 -19.70
C PHE A 60 5.10 -20.05 -19.09
N GLN A 61 5.29 -21.25 -19.66
CA GLN A 61 4.70 -21.77 -20.88
C GLN A 61 4.05 -23.14 -20.62
N TRP A 62 3.17 -23.56 -21.55
CA TRP A 62 2.54 -24.88 -21.43
C TRP A 62 3.58 -26.00 -21.52
N ARG A 63 4.42 -25.98 -22.56
CA ARG A 63 5.46 -27.00 -22.77
C ARG A 63 6.81 -26.33 -22.98
N ALA A 64 7.84 -26.85 -22.34
CA ALA A 64 9.20 -26.34 -22.45
C ALA A 64 9.69 -26.34 -23.90
N SER A 65 10.17 -25.18 -24.36
CA SER A 65 10.74 -24.97 -25.68
C SER A 65 12.03 -25.78 -25.86
N ARG A 66 12.25 -26.34 -27.07
CA ARG A 66 13.48 -27.09 -27.36
C ARG A 66 14.66 -26.20 -27.78
N GLY A 67 14.37 -24.97 -28.15
CA GLY A 67 15.37 -24.04 -28.69
C GLY A 67 15.07 -22.61 -28.27
N ALA A 68 15.82 -21.66 -28.80
CA ALA A 68 15.80 -20.24 -28.49
C ALA A 68 16.19 -19.90 -27.04
N GLU A 69 16.07 -18.65 -26.69
CA GLU A 69 16.53 -18.13 -25.41
C GLU A 69 15.74 -18.71 -24.22
N GLU A 70 14.46 -19.00 -24.41
CA GLU A 70 13.56 -19.48 -23.36
C GLU A 70 13.47 -21.00 -23.23
N LYS A 71 14.38 -21.73 -23.86
CA LYS A 71 14.42 -23.22 -23.78
C LYS A 71 14.55 -23.76 -22.36
N PHE A 72 15.07 -22.96 -21.43
CA PHE A 72 15.18 -23.30 -20.02
C PHE A 72 14.18 -22.57 -19.13
N HIS A 73 13.22 -21.82 -19.71
CA HIS A 73 12.15 -21.25 -18.94
C HIS A 73 11.25 -22.34 -18.36
N GLY A 74 10.75 -22.13 -17.13
CA GLY A 74 9.84 -23.06 -16.50
C GLY A 74 8.56 -23.25 -17.31
N ALA A 75 8.11 -24.49 -17.38
CA ALA A 75 6.89 -24.85 -18.12
C ALA A 75 6.01 -25.76 -17.27
N VAL A 76 4.74 -25.86 -17.62
CA VAL A 76 3.80 -26.82 -17.02
C VAL A 76 4.26 -28.24 -17.37
N VAL A 77 4.54 -28.50 -18.64
CA VAL A 77 5.10 -29.76 -19.13
C VAL A 77 6.58 -29.56 -19.45
N GLY A 78 7.46 -30.25 -18.75
CA GLY A 78 8.90 -30.20 -18.95
C GLY A 78 9.36 -30.88 -20.25
N HIS A 79 10.67 -30.84 -20.52
CA HIS A 79 11.25 -31.48 -21.72
C HIS A 79 11.05 -33.01 -21.73
N ASP A 80 10.95 -33.63 -20.56
CA ASP A 80 10.69 -35.06 -20.39
C ASP A 80 9.24 -35.47 -20.69
N GLY A 81 8.32 -34.48 -20.79
CA GLY A 81 6.91 -34.68 -21.11
C GLY A 81 6.09 -35.35 -20.00
N ARG A 82 6.58 -35.41 -18.77
CA ARG A 82 5.96 -36.12 -17.65
C ARG A 82 4.85 -35.32 -16.98
N GLU A 83 3.72 -35.96 -16.74
CA GLU A 83 2.57 -35.38 -16.02
C GLU A 83 2.71 -35.53 -14.49
N ASP A 84 3.58 -36.38 -14.00
CA ASP A 84 3.89 -36.54 -12.58
C ASP A 84 4.95 -35.56 -12.06
N ALA A 85 5.43 -34.63 -12.92
CA ALA A 85 6.29 -33.53 -12.53
C ALA A 85 5.55 -32.56 -11.57
N ARG A 86 6.29 -32.00 -10.59
CA ARG A 86 5.70 -31.11 -9.60
C ARG A 86 5.00 -29.89 -10.22
N PRO A 87 5.56 -29.15 -11.20
CA PRO A 87 4.87 -28.01 -11.81
C PRO A 87 3.54 -28.41 -12.44
N PHE A 88 3.47 -29.57 -13.08
CA PHE A 88 2.22 -30.06 -13.69
C PHE A 88 1.16 -30.31 -12.62
N ARG A 89 1.50 -31.05 -11.56
CA ARG A 89 0.57 -31.36 -10.46
C ARG A 89 0.09 -30.10 -9.73
N GLU A 90 0.99 -29.15 -9.47
CA GLU A 90 0.63 -27.86 -8.84
C GLU A 90 -0.32 -27.07 -9.74
N THR A 91 -0.08 -27.03 -11.05
CA THR A 91 -0.98 -26.34 -12.00
C THR A 91 -2.37 -26.99 -12.06
N VAL A 92 -2.44 -28.32 -12.07
CA VAL A 92 -3.73 -29.06 -11.99
C VAL A 92 -4.45 -28.73 -10.69
N GLY A 93 -3.75 -28.71 -9.56
CA GLY A 93 -4.31 -28.36 -8.26
C GLY A 93 -4.87 -26.92 -8.22
N VAL A 94 -4.16 -25.98 -8.82
CA VAL A 94 -4.66 -24.60 -9.00
C VAL A 94 -5.95 -24.59 -9.82
N GLY A 95 -5.99 -25.31 -10.96
CA GLY A 95 -7.19 -25.41 -11.80
C GLY A 95 -8.41 -25.92 -11.04
N GLN A 96 -8.25 -26.97 -10.24
CA GLN A 96 -9.33 -27.52 -9.40
C GLN A 96 -9.84 -26.52 -8.37
N LYS A 97 -8.96 -25.72 -7.74
CA LYS A 97 -9.36 -24.67 -6.80
C LYS A 97 -10.08 -23.52 -7.51
N LEU A 98 -9.61 -23.12 -8.69
CA LEU A 98 -10.26 -22.08 -9.49
C LEU A 98 -11.67 -22.50 -9.94
N GLU A 99 -11.90 -23.77 -10.20
CA GLU A 99 -13.22 -24.29 -10.51
C GLU A 99 -14.20 -24.09 -9.33
N VAL A 100 -13.76 -24.38 -8.10
CA VAL A 100 -14.53 -24.12 -6.87
C VAL A 100 -14.81 -22.63 -6.69
N LEU A 101 -13.82 -21.78 -7.02
CA LEU A 101 -13.91 -20.31 -6.90
C LEU A 101 -14.62 -19.64 -8.09
N SER A 102 -15.19 -20.40 -9.04
CA SER A 102 -15.77 -19.84 -10.27
C SER A 102 -16.89 -18.82 -10.04
N GLU A 103 -17.61 -18.90 -8.94
CA GLU A 103 -18.69 -17.96 -8.59
C GLU A 103 -18.21 -16.52 -8.30
N ILE A 104 -16.92 -16.31 -8.01
CA ILE A 104 -16.37 -14.96 -7.82
C ILE A 104 -15.86 -14.33 -9.12
N ALA A 105 -15.89 -15.04 -10.23
CA ALA A 105 -15.54 -14.46 -11.53
C ALA A 105 -16.43 -13.24 -11.81
N THR A 106 -15.83 -12.18 -12.31
CA THR A 106 -16.46 -10.86 -12.54
C THR A 106 -16.93 -10.09 -11.29
N VAL A 107 -16.79 -10.66 -10.08
CA VAL A 107 -17.13 -9.96 -8.84
C VAL A 107 -16.08 -8.89 -8.55
N CYS A 108 -16.53 -7.64 -8.40
CA CYS A 108 -15.69 -6.51 -7.98
C CYS A 108 -15.36 -6.58 -6.50
N ARG A 109 -14.28 -5.94 -6.11
CA ARG A 109 -13.88 -5.79 -4.72
C ARG A 109 -14.66 -4.64 -4.07
N GLU A 110 -14.79 -4.68 -2.75
CA GLU A 110 -15.37 -3.61 -1.97
C GLU A 110 -14.38 -2.44 -1.85
N LYS A 111 -14.87 -1.21 -2.03
CA LYS A 111 -14.07 -0.01 -1.80
C LYS A 111 -13.95 0.25 -0.31
N GLN A 112 -12.74 0.34 0.22
CA GLN A 112 -12.50 0.64 1.64
C GLN A 112 -11.48 1.76 1.82
N ALA A 113 -10.25 1.57 1.34
CA ALA A 113 -9.20 2.57 1.40
C ALA A 113 -8.65 2.86 0.01
N ALA A 114 -8.30 4.12 -0.24
CA ALA A 114 -7.60 4.55 -1.45
C ALA A 114 -6.23 5.11 -1.10
N ILE A 115 -5.24 4.83 -1.95
CA ILE A 115 -3.92 5.47 -1.90
C ILE A 115 -3.75 6.25 -3.21
N VAL A 116 -3.42 7.52 -3.09
CA VAL A 116 -3.17 8.36 -4.26
C VAL A 116 -1.86 7.97 -4.90
N HIS A 117 -1.93 7.55 -6.15
CA HIS A 117 -0.78 7.30 -7.01
C HIS A 117 -0.99 7.98 -8.36
N ASP A 118 -0.14 8.93 -8.65
CA ASP A 118 -0.21 9.77 -9.83
C ASP A 118 1.15 9.76 -10.54
N TRP A 119 1.15 9.43 -11.82
CA TRP A 119 2.38 9.35 -12.62
C TRP A 119 3.02 10.71 -12.85
N GLU A 120 2.23 11.76 -13.07
CA GLU A 120 2.73 13.12 -13.26
C GLU A 120 3.39 13.62 -11.98
N ASN A 121 2.77 13.37 -10.83
CA ASN A 121 3.37 13.62 -9.51
C ASN A 121 4.70 12.89 -9.34
N LYS A 122 4.75 11.60 -9.71
CA LYS A 122 5.97 10.80 -9.62
C LYS A 122 7.10 11.38 -10.46
N TRP A 123 6.79 11.74 -11.71
CA TRP A 123 7.79 12.29 -12.64
C TRP A 123 8.27 13.67 -12.19
N ALA A 124 7.37 14.55 -11.74
CA ALA A 124 7.72 15.86 -11.19
C ALA A 124 8.64 15.70 -9.95
N LEU A 125 8.28 14.81 -9.03
CA LEU A 125 9.07 14.53 -7.83
C LEU A 125 10.46 13.98 -8.15
N GLU A 126 10.58 13.06 -9.11
CA GLU A 126 11.85 12.48 -9.54
C GLU A 126 12.75 13.49 -10.28
N GLY A 127 12.15 14.49 -10.94
CA GLY A 127 12.84 15.58 -11.61
C GLY A 127 13.16 16.77 -10.70
N SER A 128 12.60 16.84 -9.50
CA SER A 128 12.75 17.96 -8.58
C SER A 128 14.14 18.01 -7.93
N CYS A 129 14.60 19.23 -7.66
CA CYS A 129 15.70 19.49 -6.75
C CYS A 129 15.14 20.13 -5.47
N GLY A 130 15.15 19.41 -4.38
CA GLY A 130 14.53 19.81 -3.12
C GLY A 130 15.49 19.74 -1.93
N PRO A 131 14.98 19.64 -0.72
CA PRO A 131 15.80 19.48 0.48
C PRO A 131 16.62 18.19 0.45
N ARG A 132 16.22 17.20 -0.38
CA ARG A 132 16.94 15.97 -0.60
C ARG A 132 16.76 15.51 -2.05
N ASN A 133 17.87 15.39 -2.80
CA ASN A 133 17.86 15.09 -4.24
C ASN A 133 18.05 13.62 -4.56
N ALA A 134 18.30 12.78 -3.56
CA ALA A 134 18.46 11.34 -3.72
C ALA A 134 17.74 10.60 -2.58
N GLY A 135 17.14 9.44 -2.88
CA GLY A 135 16.54 8.60 -1.86
C GLY A 135 15.21 9.13 -1.27
N MET A 136 14.54 10.09 -1.93
CA MET A 136 13.19 10.50 -1.53
C MET A 136 12.20 9.33 -1.56
N GLY A 137 12.36 8.41 -2.53
CA GLY A 137 11.67 7.13 -2.51
C GLY A 137 10.15 7.25 -2.47
N TYR A 138 9.52 7.93 -3.45
CA TYR A 138 8.05 8.04 -3.53
C TYR A 138 7.37 6.68 -3.47
N TRP A 139 7.90 5.71 -4.21
CA TRP A 139 7.35 4.35 -4.23
C TRP A 139 7.55 3.62 -2.90
N ASP A 140 8.64 3.92 -2.19
CA ASP A 140 8.90 3.32 -0.87
C ASP A 140 7.91 3.85 0.17
N GLU A 141 7.61 5.16 0.14
CA GLU A 141 6.58 5.75 1.01
C GLU A 141 5.21 5.13 0.75
N LEU A 142 4.82 5.04 -0.52
CA LEU A 142 3.54 4.43 -0.90
C LEU A 142 3.43 2.98 -0.40
N LYS A 143 4.53 2.20 -0.48
CA LYS A 143 4.58 0.83 0.05
C LYS A 143 4.40 0.74 1.55
N LEU A 144 4.93 1.68 2.33
CA LEU A 144 4.77 1.68 3.79
C LEU A 144 3.29 1.78 4.16
N HIS A 145 2.55 2.68 3.53
CA HIS A 145 1.11 2.84 3.73
C HIS A 145 0.33 1.61 3.26
N TYR A 146 0.62 1.13 2.04
CA TYR A 146 -0.03 -0.06 1.50
C TYR A 146 0.19 -1.28 2.38
N ASN A 147 1.44 -1.55 2.76
CA ASN A 147 1.78 -2.72 3.57
C ASN A 147 1.07 -2.73 4.92
N ALA A 148 0.96 -1.57 5.56
CA ALA A 148 0.28 -1.46 6.84
C ALA A 148 -1.22 -1.74 6.72
N LEU A 149 -1.90 -1.18 5.70
CA LEU A 149 -3.32 -1.44 5.43
C LEU A 149 -3.58 -2.90 5.01
N ALA A 150 -2.74 -3.45 4.14
CA ALA A 150 -2.87 -4.84 3.68
C ALA A 150 -2.66 -5.86 4.81
N ARG A 151 -1.79 -5.57 5.78
CA ARG A 151 -1.60 -6.40 6.99
C ARG A 151 -2.82 -6.39 7.91
N GLU A 152 -3.59 -5.30 7.92
CA GLU A 152 -4.88 -5.23 8.61
C GLU A 152 -6.03 -5.83 7.76
N GLY A 153 -5.75 -6.44 6.61
CA GLY A 153 -6.74 -7.09 5.74
C GLY A 153 -7.69 -6.11 5.05
N ILE A 154 -7.27 -4.87 4.84
CA ILE A 154 -8.06 -3.83 4.18
C ILE A 154 -7.84 -3.87 2.68
N ALA A 155 -8.93 -3.84 1.92
CA ALA A 155 -8.90 -3.68 0.48
C ALA A 155 -8.42 -2.27 0.12
N VAL A 156 -7.31 -2.19 -0.61
CA VAL A 156 -6.71 -0.94 -1.07
C VAL A 156 -6.88 -0.81 -2.58
N GLU A 157 -7.28 0.36 -3.03
CA GLU A 157 -7.26 0.75 -4.43
C GLU A 157 -6.34 1.96 -4.64
N PHE A 158 -5.73 2.05 -5.81
CA PHE A 158 -4.92 3.19 -6.19
C PHE A 158 -5.76 4.15 -7.02
N VAL A 159 -5.73 5.43 -6.66
CA VAL A 159 -6.49 6.49 -7.32
C VAL A 159 -5.55 7.62 -7.74
N ASN A 160 -5.90 8.35 -8.79
CA ASN A 160 -5.24 9.59 -9.16
C ASN A 160 -6.06 10.80 -8.70
N GLN A 161 -5.57 12.01 -8.96
CA GLN A 161 -6.24 13.24 -8.54
C GLN A 161 -7.58 13.49 -9.24
N GLU A 162 -7.83 12.87 -10.39
CA GLU A 162 -9.11 12.98 -11.13
C GLU A 162 -10.16 12.00 -10.61
N SER A 163 -9.76 10.93 -9.95
CA SER A 163 -10.63 9.84 -9.50
C SER A 163 -11.77 10.31 -8.59
N ASP A 164 -12.89 9.61 -8.67
CA ASP A 164 -13.99 9.76 -7.72
C ASP A 164 -13.65 9.03 -6.41
N LEU A 165 -13.75 9.74 -5.29
CA LEU A 165 -13.47 9.22 -3.95
C LEU A 165 -14.71 8.61 -3.26
N THR A 166 -15.86 8.58 -3.93
CA THR A 166 -17.09 8.03 -3.38
C THR A 166 -16.95 6.54 -3.05
N GLY A 167 -17.37 6.17 -1.85
CA GLY A 167 -17.36 4.80 -1.35
C GLY A 167 -16.11 4.40 -0.57
N TYR A 168 -15.06 5.22 -0.56
CA TYR A 168 -13.94 5.01 0.35
C TYR A 168 -14.23 5.62 1.72
N GLY A 169 -13.72 5.01 2.78
CA GLY A 169 -13.73 5.58 4.13
C GLY A 169 -12.42 6.29 4.48
N LEU A 170 -11.33 5.88 3.82
CA LEU A 170 -9.98 6.37 4.06
C LEU A 170 -9.28 6.69 2.74
N VAL A 171 -8.66 7.87 2.64
CA VAL A 171 -7.82 8.28 1.50
C VAL A 171 -6.44 8.68 2.01
N VAL A 172 -5.41 8.04 1.48
CA VAL A 172 -3.99 8.31 1.79
C VAL A 172 -3.38 9.10 0.65
N VAL A 173 -2.70 10.19 0.98
CA VAL A 173 -2.10 11.17 0.06
C VAL A 173 -0.59 11.21 0.30
N PRO A 174 0.17 10.17 -0.16
CA PRO A 174 1.59 10.06 0.14
C PRO A 174 2.41 10.93 -0.82
N MET A 175 3.13 11.92 -0.30
CA MET A 175 4.04 12.78 -1.06
C MET A 175 3.44 13.27 -2.39
N VAL A 176 2.17 13.76 -2.36
CA VAL A 176 1.54 14.36 -3.54
C VAL A 176 2.08 15.79 -3.70
N TYR A 177 3.35 15.85 -4.14
CA TYR A 177 4.15 17.05 -4.36
C TYR A 177 3.46 18.01 -5.31
N LEU A 178 3.03 17.49 -6.47
CA LEU A 178 2.19 18.20 -7.44
C LEU A 178 0.72 18.03 -7.05
N LEU A 179 0.14 19.07 -6.45
CA LEU A 179 -1.24 19.05 -5.98
C LEU A 179 -2.09 20.06 -6.76
N THR A 180 -3.15 19.56 -7.42
CA THR A 180 -4.10 20.43 -8.13
C THR A 180 -5.10 21.07 -7.15
N ASP A 181 -5.57 22.29 -7.46
CA ASP A 181 -6.59 22.98 -6.66
C ASP A 181 -7.88 22.15 -6.56
N ALA A 182 -8.28 21.53 -7.66
CA ALA A 182 -9.46 20.69 -7.71
C ALA A 182 -9.37 19.47 -6.78
N PHE A 183 -8.18 18.86 -6.69
CA PHE A 183 -8.00 17.70 -5.81
C PHE A 183 -7.87 18.11 -4.34
N ALA A 184 -7.21 19.23 -4.04
CA ALA A 184 -7.19 19.78 -2.68
C ALA A 184 -8.62 20.05 -2.18
N GLN A 185 -9.46 20.68 -3.00
CA GLN A 185 -10.87 20.89 -2.65
C GLN A 185 -11.64 19.58 -2.49
N LYS A 186 -11.40 18.58 -3.36
CA LYS A 186 -12.03 17.26 -3.28
C LYS A 186 -11.68 16.55 -1.97
N LEU A 187 -10.43 16.64 -1.48
CA LEU A 187 -10.01 16.09 -0.19
C LEU A 187 -10.71 16.81 0.98
N CYS A 188 -10.81 18.14 0.93
CA CYS A 188 -11.56 18.93 1.91
C CYS A 188 -13.03 18.51 1.97
N ASP A 189 -13.67 18.35 0.81
CA ASP A 189 -15.08 17.94 0.73
C ASP A 189 -15.27 16.48 1.20
N PHE A 190 -14.35 15.59 0.87
CA PHE A 190 -14.35 14.20 1.34
C PHE A 190 -14.30 14.14 2.87
N ALA A 191 -13.37 14.86 3.50
CA ALA A 191 -13.28 14.91 4.96
C ALA A 191 -14.50 15.61 5.59
N ARG A 192 -14.95 16.73 5.03
CA ARG A 192 -16.16 17.46 5.52
C ARG A 192 -17.38 16.54 5.57
N ASN A 193 -17.51 15.60 4.64
CA ASN A 193 -18.63 14.67 4.55
C ASN A 193 -18.45 13.38 5.38
N GLY A 194 -17.37 13.21 6.11
CA GLY A 194 -17.16 12.12 7.05
C GLY A 194 -16.00 11.18 6.69
N GLY A 195 -15.28 11.43 5.58
CA GLY A 195 -14.11 10.66 5.21
C GLY A 195 -12.90 10.97 6.09
N THR A 196 -11.93 10.08 6.09
CA THR A 196 -10.64 10.27 6.76
C THR A 196 -9.54 10.43 5.70
N VAL A 197 -8.76 11.52 5.80
CA VAL A 197 -7.64 11.81 4.91
C VAL A 197 -6.33 11.64 5.68
N VAL A 198 -5.35 10.97 5.10
CA VAL A 198 -3.97 10.89 5.64
C VAL A 198 -3.04 11.58 4.65
N VAL A 199 -2.48 12.71 5.03
CA VAL A 199 -1.54 13.50 4.22
C VAL A 199 -0.15 13.29 4.77
N THR A 200 0.84 13.09 3.89
CA THR A 200 2.23 12.99 4.33
C THR A 200 3.03 14.24 3.96
N TYR A 201 4.22 14.30 4.51
CA TYR A 201 5.24 15.28 4.16
C TYR A 201 5.40 15.40 2.63
N TRP A 202 5.95 16.52 2.19
CA TRP A 202 6.24 16.83 0.78
C TRP A 202 5.00 16.81 -0.12
N THR A 203 3.81 17.08 0.46
CA THR A 203 2.53 17.23 -0.25
C THR A 203 2.21 18.71 -0.47
N GLY A 204 1.59 19.04 -1.62
CA GLY A 204 1.10 20.39 -1.93
C GLY A 204 2.21 21.46 -2.03
N VAL A 205 3.31 21.11 -2.69
CA VAL A 205 4.48 21.99 -2.86
C VAL A 205 4.40 22.80 -4.14
N VAL A 206 3.99 22.15 -5.24
CA VAL A 206 3.88 22.77 -6.57
C VAL A 206 2.48 22.60 -7.17
N ASP A 207 2.17 23.39 -8.18
CA ASP A 207 0.97 23.27 -8.99
C ASP A 207 1.15 22.29 -10.16
N GLU A 208 0.14 22.18 -11.02
CA GLU A 208 0.12 21.29 -12.20
C GLU A 208 1.15 21.67 -13.27
N SER A 209 1.80 22.82 -13.16
CA SER A 209 2.87 23.28 -14.04
C SER A 209 4.26 23.11 -13.42
N ASP A 210 4.35 22.42 -12.27
CA ASP A 210 5.56 22.26 -11.46
C ASP A 210 6.14 23.58 -10.94
N LEU A 211 5.26 24.57 -10.71
CA LEU A 211 5.63 25.87 -10.12
C LEU A 211 5.32 25.85 -8.63
N CYS A 212 6.29 26.32 -7.80
CA CYS A 212 6.09 26.41 -6.36
C CYS A 212 4.85 27.24 -6.02
N ARG A 213 3.99 26.68 -5.19
CA ARG A 213 2.84 27.39 -4.62
C ARG A 213 3.30 28.56 -3.74
N LEU A 214 2.61 29.68 -3.86
CA LEU A 214 2.85 30.84 -3.00
C LEU A 214 1.86 30.84 -1.84
N GLY A 215 2.34 31.11 -0.64
CA GLY A 215 1.56 31.09 0.60
C GLY A 215 1.83 29.85 1.44
N ASP A 216 0.90 29.56 2.34
CA ASP A 216 1.05 28.45 3.29
C ASP A 216 0.93 27.08 2.60
N THR A 217 1.73 26.14 3.05
CA THR A 217 1.77 24.76 2.57
C THR A 217 1.55 23.77 3.72
N PRO A 218 0.99 22.55 3.47
CA PRO A 218 0.55 22.00 2.18
C PRO A 218 -0.56 22.84 1.55
N TYR A 219 -0.33 23.32 0.34
CA TYR A 219 -1.22 24.28 -0.30
C TYR A 219 -2.66 23.74 -0.44
N GLY A 220 -3.63 24.57 -0.06
CA GLY A 220 -5.06 24.23 -0.11
C GLY A 220 -5.51 23.24 0.96
N LEU A 221 -4.61 22.76 1.83
CA LEU A 221 -4.90 21.75 2.86
C LEU A 221 -4.65 22.25 4.29
N THR A 222 -4.17 23.47 4.49
CA THR A 222 -3.79 23.98 5.83
C THR A 222 -4.98 24.03 6.79
N ASP A 223 -6.17 24.40 6.31
CA ASP A 223 -7.40 24.38 7.12
C ASP A 223 -7.87 22.94 7.40
N LEU A 224 -7.77 22.04 6.41
CA LEU A 224 -8.08 20.64 6.56
C LEU A 224 -7.19 19.99 7.62
N LEU A 225 -5.91 20.37 7.66
CA LEU A 225 -4.90 19.77 8.52
C LEU A 225 -4.76 20.47 9.88
N GLY A 226 -5.31 21.66 10.06
CA GLY A 226 -5.15 22.47 11.27
C GLY A 226 -3.70 22.89 11.56
N LEU A 227 -2.85 22.89 10.54
CA LEU A 227 -1.43 23.22 10.62
C LEU A 227 -0.88 23.69 9.27
N ARG A 228 0.30 24.26 9.31
CA ARG A 228 1.08 24.64 8.11
C ARG A 228 2.54 24.24 8.27
N ARG A 229 3.21 23.97 7.17
CA ARG A 229 4.65 23.74 7.13
C ARG A 229 5.38 25.07 7.26
N ALA A 230 6.24 25.18 8.24
CA ALA A 230 7.09 26.35 8.46
C ALA A 230 8.47 26.18 7.82
N GLU A 231 9.11 25.01 8.04
CA GLU A 231 10.46 24.71 7.56
C GLU A 231 10.56 23.24 7.12
N ILE A 232 11.65 22.92 6.45
CA ILE A 232 11.98 21.55 6.03
C ILE A 232 13.46 21.30 6.33
N ASP A 233 13.73 20.23 7.03
CA ASP A 233 15.08 19.75 7.29
C ASP A 233 15.35 18.44 6.56
N GLY A 234 16.28 18.46 5.60
CA GLY A 234 16.69 17.28 4.85
C GLY A 234 17.76 16.50 5.60
N MET A 235 17.52 15.22 5.83
CA MET A 235 18.40 14.36 6.62
C MET A 235 19.46 13.67 5.75
N TYR A 236 20.67 13.48 6.28
CA TYR A 236 21.70 12.66 5.64
C TYR A 236 21.32 11.16 5.65
N ASP A 237 21.99 10.38 4.79
CA ASP A 237 21.78 8.92 4.77
C ASP A 237 22.13 8.28 6.10
N GLY A 238 21.17 7.56 6.69
CA GLY A 238 21.30 6.91 7.99
C GLY A 238 21.06 7.83 9.19
N GLU A 239 20.86 9.12 8.98
CA GLU A 239 20.40 10.04 10.02
C GLU A 239 18.94 9.79 10.36
N THR A 240 18.61 9.90 11.64
CA THR A 240 17.23 9.77 12.14
C THR A 240 16.97 10.79 13.25
N CYS A 241 15.71 11.17 13.40
CA CYS A 241 15.25 12.00 14.49
C CYS A 241 14.22 11.23 15.31
N ARG A 242 14.47 11.10 16.60
CA ARG A 242 13.55 10.40 17.50
C ARG A 242 12.25 11.20 17.67
N CYS A 243 11.11 10.48 17.62
CA CYS A 243 9.80 11.04 17.83
C CYS A 243 9.13 10.35 19.01
N THR A 244 8.57 11.15 19.91
CA THR A 244 7.92 10.67 21.15
C THR A 244 6.41 10.82 21.01
N PRO A 245 5.60 9.78 21.32
CA PRO A 245 4.16 9.90 21.34
C PRO A 245 3.70 10.84 22.45
N MET A 246 2.55 11.49 22.23
CA MET A 246 1.85 12.23 23.28
C MET A 246 1.20 11.24 24.27
N ASP A 247 0.97 11.68 25.50
CA ASP A 247 0.46 10.83 26.60
C ASP A 247 -0.83 10.07 26.26
N ASP A 248 -1.73 10.70 25.51
CA ASP A 248 -3.01 10.10 25.10
C ASP A 248 -2.93 9.35 23.76
N SER A 249 -1.75 9.25 23.15
CA SER A 249 -1.53 8.60 21.86
C SER A 249 -1.26 7.11 22.02
N THR A 250 -1.81 6.30 21.11
CA THR A 250 -1.50 4.87 21.01
C THR A 250 -0.32 4.55 20.08
N LEU A 251 0.34 5.58 19.54
CA LEU A 251 1.50 5.42 18.67
C LEU A 251 2.73 5.01 19.48
N PRO A 252 3.64 4.21 18.93
CA PRO A 252 4.92 3.90 19.55
C PRO A 252 5.90 5.09 19.46
N GLU A 253 6.93 5.10 20.29
CA GLU A 253 8.15 5.85 19.98
C GLU A 253 8.73 5.36 18.65
N THR A 254 9.19 6.28 17.80
CA THR A 254 9.59 5.98 16.42
C THR A 254 10.76 6.86 15.99
N GLN A 255 11.34 6.54 14.84
CA GLN A 255 12.39 7.32 14.19
C GLN A 255 11.85 7.95 12.90
N ALA A 256 11.97 9.27 12.78
CA ALA A 256 11.81 10.00 11.54
C ALA A 256 13.08 9.86 10.68
N SER A 257 12.93 9.84 9.37
CA SER A 257 14.03 9.69 8.41
C SER A 257 13.72 10.43 7.10
N VAL A 258 14.69 10.53 6.21
CA VAL A 258 14.59 11.18 4.89
C VAL A 258 14.53 12.69 4.99
N LEU A 259 13.50 13.24 5.56
CA LEU A 259 13.37 14.66 5.90
C LEU A 259 12.37 14.84 7.04
N CYS A 260 12.51 15.95 7.78
CA CYS A 260 11.55 16.40 8.78
C CYS A 260 10.88 17.70 8.33
N GLU A 261 9.57 17.72 8.19
CA GLU A 261 8.83 18.97 8.04
C GLU A 261 8.51 19.54 9.41
N VAL A 262 8.93 20.78 9.65
CA VAL A 262 8.63 21.51 10.86
C VAL A 262 7.28 22.18 10.70
N ALA A 263 6.26 21.63 11.37
CA ALA A 263 4.90 22.12 11.28
C ALA A 263 4.58 23.11 12.41
N SER A 264 3.88 24.19 12.06
CA SER A 264 3.26 25.13 13.02
C SER A 264 1.75 24.89 13.03
N LEU A 265 1.19 24.80 14.22
CA LEU A 265 -0.27 24.69 14.42
C LEU A 265 -0.97 25.98 14.03
N ASN A 266 -2.20 25.89 13.51
CA ASN A 266 -3.02 27.05 13.22
C ASN A 266 -3.48 27.76 14.52
N ASP A 267 -3.60 29.07 14.49
CA ASP A 267 -3.93 29.87 15.68
C ASP A 267 -5.38 29.66 16.15
N THR A 268 -6.31 29.49 15.21
CA THR A 268 -7.76 29.49 15.50
C THR A 268 -8.37 28.09 15.59
N ASP A 269 -7.86 27.14 14.81
CA ASP A 269 -8.35 25.77 14.74
C ASP A 269 -7.14 24.80 14.57
N PRO A 270 -6.39 24.56 15.67
CA PRO A 270 -5.15 23.80 15.61
C PRO A 270 -5.39 22.31 15.58
N ALA A 271 -4.54 21.58 14.84
CA ALA A 271 -4.44 20.15 14.95
C ALA A 271 -4.01 19.71 16.36
N THR A 272 -4.34 18.48 16.72
CA THR A 272 -3.86 17.83 17.95
C THR A 272 -2.64 16.98 17.61
N PRO A 273 -1.45 17.25 18.15
CA PRO A 273 -0.30 16.39 18.00
C PRO A 273 -0.55 15.01 18.62
N LEU A 274 -0.19 13.96 17.90
CA LEU A 274 -0.18 12.56 18.36
C LEU A 274 1.24 12.08 18.67
N SER A 275 2.23 12.67 18.00
CA SER A 275 3.65 12.46 18.26
C SER A 275 4.40 13.75 17.91
N VAL A 276 5.50 14.01 18.61
CA VAL A 276 6.35 15.19 18.42
C VAL A 276 7.80 14.78 18.20
N TYR A 277 8.56 15.60 17.49
CA TYR A 277 10.01 15.45 17.43
C TYR A 277 10.60 15.64 18.83
N ALA A 278 11.53 14.78 19.21
CA ALA A 278 12.14 14.81 20.55
C ALA A 278 13.53 15.45 20.55
N GLU A 279 14.08 15.74 19.40
CA GLU A 279 15.45 16.17 19.18
C GLU A 279 15.50 17.34 18.21
N ASP A 280 16.69 17.95 18.10
CA ASP A 280 17.00 19.09 17.26
C ASP A 280 16.28 20.41 17.68
N TYR A 281 16.49 21.49 16.90
CA TYR A 281 15.94 22.81 17.18
C TYR A 281 14.41 22.85 17.04
N TYR A 282 13.83 21.89 16.34
CA TYR A 282 12.38 21.71 16.20
C TYR A 282 11.78 20.70 17.19
N ALA A 283 12.49 20.35 18.25
CA ALA A 283 11.92 19.53 19.32
C ALA A 283 10.58 20.11 19.82
N ASN A 284 9.62 19.21 20.08
CA ASN A 284 8.21 19.49 20.42
C ASN A 284 7.33 19.97 19.25
N CYS A 285 7.85 20.17 18.05
CA CYS A 285 6.99 20.36 16.88
C CYS A 285 6.28 19.05 16.50
N PRO A 286 5.04 19.12 15.95
CA PRO A 286 4.28 17.95 15.56
C PRO A 286 5.00 17.10 14.50
N ALA A 287 5.20 15.82 14.79
CA ALA A 287 5.68 14.82 13.84
C ALA A 287 4.49 14.03 13.23
N VAL A 288 3.48 13.72 14.07
CA VAL A 288 2.19 13.17 13.62
C VAL A 288 1.09 13.98 14.31
N ALA A 289 0.10 14.42 13.54
CA ALA A 289 -1.02 15.21 14.07
C ALA A 289 -2.34 14.74 13.48
N VAL A 290 -3.45 15.02 14.19
CA VAL A 290 -4.82 14.80 13.74
C VAL A 290 -5.63 16.07 13.89
N HIS A 291 -6.49 16.33 12.90
CA HIS A 291 -7.41 17.46 12.93
C HIS A 291 -8.82 17.01 12.55
N PRO A 292 -9.84 17.23 13.40
CA PRO A 292 -11.23 17.06 13.04
C PRO A 292 -11.63 18.07 11.96
N TYR A 293 -12.32 17.63 10.91
CA TYR A 293 -12.76 18.53 9.86
C TYR A 293 -14.16 18.15 9.36
N GLY A 294 -15.13 19.00 9.63
CA GLY A 294 -16.53 18.72 9.35
C GLY A 294 -17.03 17.49 10.11
N LYS A 295 -17.44 16.44 9.40
CA LYS A 295 -17.86 15.16 9.99
C LYS A 295 -16.75 14.11 10.04
N GLY A 296 -15.64 14.36 9.37
CA GLY A 296 -14.49 13.48 9.27
C GLY A 296 -13.26 14.09 9.93
N ARG A 297 -12.10 13.77 9.41
CA ARG A 297 -10.81 14.22 9.94
C ARG A 297 -9.68 14.10 8.95
N ALA A 298 -8.58 14.74 9.25
CA ALA A 298 -7.33 14.58 8.55
C ALA A 298 -6.18 14.27 9.50
N TYR A 299 -5.26 13.44 9.06
CA TYR A 299 -3.98 13.18 9.71
C TYR A 299 -2.85 13.76 8.88
N TYR A 300 -1.81 14.21 9.56
CA TYR A 300 -0.59 14.67 8.93
C TYR A 300 0.62 13.90 9.48
N LEU A 301 1.42 13.32 8.60
CA LEU A 301 2.68 12.64 8.89
C LEU A 301 3.80 13.49 8.32
N ALA A 302 4.52 14.18 9.19
CA ALA A 302 5.49 15.22 8.81
C ALA A 302 6.88 14.67 8.40
N SER A 303 7.05 13.36 8.38
CA SER A 303 8.29 12.67 8.00
C SER A 303 7.99 11.24 7.53
N ARG A 304 9.01 10.56 7.00
CA ARG A 304 8.99 9.09 6.88
C ARG A 304 9.38 8.46 8.21
N PHE A 305 8.57 7.55 8.67
CA PHE A 305 8.79 6.84 9.93
C PHE A 305 9.15 5.37 9.70
N ASP A 306 9.48 4.67 10.78
CA ASP A 306 9.67 3.22 10.74
C ASP A 306 8.35 2.46 10.53
N GLU A 307 8.44 1.19 10.10
CA GLU A 307 7.27 0.36 9.82
C GLU A 307 6.36 0.17 11.04
N ALA A 308 6.91 0.20 12.26
CA ALA A 308 6.16 -0.01 13.48
C ALA A 308 5.14 1.11 13.72
N LEU A 309 5.50 2.36 13.40
CA LEU A 309 4.56 3.48 13.47
C LEU A 309 3.41 3.28 12.47
N TYR A 310 3.69 2.99 11.21
CA TYR A 310 2.63 2.80 10.20
C TYR A 310 1.67 1.66 10.60
N ARG A 311 2.19 0.55 11.13
CA ARG A 311 1.37 -0.57 11.62
C ARG A 311 0.45 -0.14 12.77
N ALA A 312 0.98 0.54 13.77
CA ALA A 312 0.19 1.03 14.91
C ALA A 312 -0.84 2.07 14.47
N PHE A 313 -0.42 3.03 13.64
CA PHE A 313 -1.26 4.09 13.10
C PHE A 313 -2.45 3.54 12.32
N TYR A 314 -2.21 2.67 11.33
CA TYR A 314 -3.29 2.14 10.51
C TYR A 314 -4.19 1.16 11.26
N ARG A 315 -3.68 0.40 12.22
CA ARG A 315 -4.52 -0.41 13.12
C ARG A 315 -5.52 0.46 13.89
N ALA A 316 -5.09 1.60 14.39
CA ALA A 316 -5.96 2.55 15.06
C ALA A 316 -6.94 3.20 14.08
N ALA A 317 -6.45 3.71 12.95
CA ALA A 317 -7.25 4.40 11.94
C ALA A 317 -8.33 3.49 11.32
N VAL A 318 -8.02 2.25 10.99
CA VAL A 318 -8.97 1.24 10.47
C VAL A 318 -10.14 1.04 11.43
N LYS A 319 -9.84 0.90 12.72
CA LYS A 319 -10.86 0.74 13.76
C LYS A 319 -11.71 2.01 13.92
N GLU A 320 -11.07 3.16 13.90
CA GLU A 320 -11.74 4.46 14.11
C GLU A 320 -12.65 4.83 12.93
N VAL A 321 -12.21 4.57 11.71
CA VAL A 321 -13.01 4.76 10.49
C VAL A 321 -14.13 3.72 10.38
N GLY A 322 -14.00 2.57 11.04
CA GLY A 322 -14.94 1.45 10.94
C GLY A 322 -14.83 0.70 9.64
N LEU A 323 -13.61 0.60 9.07
CA LEU A 323 -13.36 -0.25 7.90
C LEU A 323 -13.54 -1.72 8.28
N ASN A 324 -13.89 -2.56 7.31
CA ASN A 324 -14.21 -3.97 7.50
C ASN A 324 -13.04 -4.87 7.06
N PRO A 325 -12.12 -5.27 7.97
CA PRO A 325 -11.02 -6.16 7.63
C PRO A 325 -11.51 -7.48 7.03
N ALA A 326 -10.72 -8.05 6.12
CA ALA A 326 -11.02 -9.37 5.57
C ALA A 326 -10.99 -10.47 6.65
N TRP A 327 -10.21 -10.26 7.71
CA TRP A 327 -10.13 -11.13 8.89
C TRP A 327 -10.32 -10.30 10.16
N PRO A 328 -11.18 -10.73 11.11
CA PRO A 328 -11.58 -9.89 12.26
C PRO A 328 -10.51 -9.77 13.35
N GLU A 329 -9.52 -10.65 13.37
CA GLU A 329 -8.49 -10.72 14.39
C GLU A 329 -7.13 -10.32 13.82
N ALA A 330 -6.18 -9.99 14.69
CA ALA A 330 -4.80 -9.72 14.26
C ALA A 330 -4.18 -10.99 13.66
N LEU A 331 -3.66 -10.86 12.46
CA LEU A 331 -2.98 -11.94 11.76
C LEU A 331 -1.52 -12.08 12.24
N PRO A 332 -0.99 -13.31 12.33
CA PRO A 332 0.43 -13.55 12.57
C PRO A 332 1.30 -12.90 11.46
N ASP A 333 2.54 -12.57 11.79
CA ASP A 333 3.49 -12.06 10.79
C ASP A 333 3.65 -13.05 9.63
N GLY A 334 3.66 -12.51 8.40
CA GLY A 334 3.73 -13.30 7.18
C GLY A 334 2.40 -13.97 6.76
N VAL A 335 1.31 -13.72 7.49
CA VAL A 335 -0.04 -14.11 7.06
C VAL A 335 -0.81 -12.90 6.56
N LEU A 336 -1.50 -13.05 5.45
CA LEU A 336 -2.32 -12.02 4.82
C LEU A 336 -3.74 -12.53 4.64
N ALA A 337 -4.71 -11.62 4.71
CA ALA A 337 -6.09 -11.92 4.35
C ALA A 337 -6.62 -10.91 3.33
N ALA A 338 -7.38 -11.40 2.37
CA ALA A 338 -8.07 -10.57 1.38
C ALA A 338 -9.49 -11.11 1.16
N ARG A 339 -10.43 -10.21 0.92
CA ARG A 339 -11.84 -10.55 0.63
C ARG A 339 -12.18 -10.25 -0.82
N ARG A 340 -12.86 -11.20 -1.47
CA ARG A 340 -13.47 -10.97 -2.78
C ARG A 340 -14.83 -11.66 -2.81
N GLY A 341 -15.90 -10.90 -2.99
CA GLY A 341 -17.26 -11.40 -2.87
C GLY A 341 -17.52 -12.02 -1.50
N THR A 342 -18.00 -13.26 -1.47
CA THR A 342 -18.28 -14.02 -0.25
C THR A 342 -17.07 -14.76 0.31
N PHE A 343 -15.97 -14.83 -0.44
CA PHE A 343 -14.75 -15.54 -0.04
C PHE A 343 -13.78 -14.65 0.72
N VAL A 344 -13.17 -15.24 1.73
CA VAL A 344 -12.01 -14.70 2.42
C VAL A 344 -10.83 -15.63 2.16
N PHE A 345 -9.76 -15.11 1.61
CA PHE A 345 -8.52 -15.82 1.34
C PHE A 345 -7.56 -15.54 2.49
N VAL A 346 -7.17 -16.56 3.24
CA VAL A 346 -6.14 -16.45 4.29
C VAL A 346 -4.89 -17.15 3.81
N GLN A 347 -3.79 -16.42 3.67
CA GLN A 347 -2.59 -16.85 2.99
C GLN A 347 -1.37 -16.82 3.91
N ASN A 348 -0.76 -17.98 4.12
CA ASN A 348 0.50 -18.12 4.84
C ASN A 348 1.67 -17.95 3.87
N CYS A 349 2.36 -16.82 3.93
CA CYS A 349 3.57 -16.56 3.15
C CYS A 349 4.86 -17.08 3.81
N ASN A 350 4.77 -17.71 4.98
CA ASN A 350 5.92 -18.23 5.72
C ASN A 350 6.40 -19.57 5.21
N GLU A 351 7.68 -19.89 5.48
CA GLU A 351 8.30 -21.19 5.19
C GLU A 351 7.92 -22.29 6.20
N HIS A 352 7.11 -21.97 7.19
CA HIS A 352 6.62 -22.89 8.24
C HIS A 352 5.09 -22.84 8.33
N PRO A 353 4.45 -23.89 8.85
CA PRO A 353 3.02 -23.87 9.10
C PRO A 353 2.64 -22.84 10.17
N VAL A 354 1.43 -22.30 10.06
CA VAL A 354 0.81 -21.40 11.05
C VAL A 354 -0.64 -21.80 11.27
N GLU A 355 -1.20 -21.43 12.41
CA GLU A 355 -2.61 -21.59 12.72
C GLU A 355 -3.29 -20.21 12.84
N VAL A 356 -4.45 -20.05 12.22
CA VAL A 356 -5.22 -18.80 12.23
C VAL A 356 -6.69 -19.14 12.46
N GLY A 357 -7.27 -18.67 13.58
CA GLY A 357 -8.68 -18.90 13.88
C GLY A 357 -9.09 -20.38 13.89
N GLY A 358 -8.21 -21.28 14.34
CA GLY A 358 -8.44 -22.72 14.32
C GLY A 358 -8.21 -23.42 12.97
N VAL A 359 -7.77 -22.66 11.93
CA VAL A 359 -7.43 -23.20 10.62
C VAL A 359 -5.92 -23.39 10.51
N ALA A 360 -5.47 -24.63 10.30
CA ALA A 360 -4.06 -24.94 10.08
C ALA A 360 -3.68 -24.63 8.62
N LEU A 361 -2.76 -23.72 8.42
CA LEU A 361 -2.19 -23.36 7.12
C LEU A 361 -0.80 -23.96 6.99
N ASN A 362 -0.59 -24.80 5.99
CA ASN A 362 0.74 -25.28 5.64
C ASN A 362 1.65 -24.10 5.22
N ARG A 363 2.96 -24.34 5.15
CA ARG A 363 3.87 -23.38 4.53
C ARG A 363 3.36 -23.02 3.11
N TYR A 364 3.31 -21.76 2.80
CA TYR A 364 2.79 -21.25 1.52
C TYR A 364 1.36 -21.70 1.21
N GLY A 365 0.57 -22.04 2.23
CA GLY A 365 -0.81 -22.52 2.09
C GLY A 365 -1.83 -21.36 2.03
N THR A 366 -2.94 -21.62 1.37
CA THR A 366 -4.12 -20.74 1.33
C THR A 366 -5.36 -21.52 1.77
N ALA A 367 -6.15 -20.92 2.65
CA ALA A 367 -7.48 -21.36 3.02
C ALA A 367 -8.52 -20.32 2.60
#